data_b74456366ba9b27e39459210938cff81
#
_entry.id   b74456366ba9b27e39459210938cff81
#
_cell.length_a   1.000
_cell.length_b   1.000
_cell.length_c   1.000
_cell.angle_alpha   90.00
_cell.angle_beta   90.00
_cell.angle_gamma   90.00
#
_symmetry.space_group_name_H-M   'P 1'
#
loop_
_entity.id
_entity.type
_entity.pdbx_description
1 polymer ?
#
loop_
_entity_poly.entity_id
_entity_poly.type
_entity_poly.pdbx_seq_one_letter_code
_entity_poly.pdbx_strand_id
1 'polypeptide(L)'
;MAIKHVVTRMLDPESIVTHGFNYIGPNIAAIVFPANQLVGDLSYDEVYYKGIPVTGYTFLLVNKTSGAAITSGSVTAKITQDGGSQASVSASASHEVNGQWSINLSVAEMTADIVALAFIHSSAVPVYVTIHTK
;
A
#
# COMPACT_ATOMS: atom_id res chain seq x y z
N MET A 1 -17.10 -10.22 -35.31
CA MET A 1 -17.82 -9.15 -35.42
C MET A 1 -17.58 -8.59 -35.81
N ALA A 2 -17.42 -9.67 -35.33
CA ALA A 2 -17.93 -8.71 -35.51
C ALA A 2 -17.42 -8.45 -35.56
N ILE A 3 -17.21 -8.55 -34.83
CA ILE A 3 -17.45 -7.70 -34.79
C ILE A 3 -16.87 -7.48 -34.74
N LYS A 4 -16.88 -7.86 -34.05
CA LYS A 4 -17.02 -7.14 -33.99
C LYS A 4 -16.67 -6.80 -33.94
N HIS A 5 -16.61 -7.53 -33.66
CA HIS A 5 -16.82 -6.65 -33.36
C HIS A 5 -16.25 -6.49 -33.18
N VAL A 6 -16.42 -7.26 -33.30
CA VAL A 6 -16.70 -6.46 -33.26
C VAL A 6 -16.07 -6.14 -33.15
N VAL A 7 -16.09 -6.59 -32.64
CA VAL A 7 -16.32 -5.80 -32.72
C VAL A 7 -15.65 -5.44 -32.54
N THR A 8 -15.66 -5.82 -31.81
CA THR A 8 -15.91 -5.10 -31.75
C THR A 8 -15.15 -4.78 -31.75
N ARG A 9 -15.24 -5.17 -31.10
CA ARG A 9 -15.46 -4.55 -31.08
C ARG A 9 -14.80 -4.31 -31.07
N MET A 10 -15.25 -4.92 -30.92
CA MET A 10 -15.55 -4.51 -31.10
C MET A 10 -14.86 -4.26 -31.21
N LEU A 11 -15.00 -4.90 -30.76
CA LEU A 11 -15.37 -4.54 -31.05
C LEU A 11 -14.62 -4.42 -31.15
N ASP A 12 -14.86 -4.98 -30.84
CA ASP A 12 -15.31 -4.60 -31.11
C ASP A 12 -14.41 -4.85 -31.00
N PRO A 13 -14.82 -5.11 -30.71
CA PRO A 13 -15.03 -4.96 -30.79
C PRO A 13 -13.96 -5.06 -30.89
N GLU A 14 -14.45 -5.39 -30.11
CA GLU A 14 -14.92 -5.18 -30.26
C GLU A 14 -14.07 -5.13 -30.23
N SER A 15 -14.08 -5.79 -30.19
CA SER A 15 -14.54 -5.39 -30.42
C SER A 15 -13.51 -5.51 -30.37
N ILE A 16 -13.91 -6.00 -29.97
CA ILE A 16 -14.23 -5.65 -30.22
C ILE A 16 -13.08 -5.74 -30.16
N VAL A 17 -13.38 -6.24 -29.72
CA VAL A 17 -13.62 -5.87 -30.02
C VAL A 17 -12.63 -5.83 -29.96
N THR A 18 -13.02 -6.13 -29.21
CA THR A 18 -13.46 -5.73 -29.42
C THR A 18 -12.53 -5.74 -29.46
N HIS A 19 -12.78 -6.40 -28.94
CA HIS A 19 -13.26 -5.93 -29.16
C HIS A 19 -12.58 -5.95 -28.97
N GLY A 20 -12.35 -6.61 -28.73
CA GLY A 20 -13.13 -6.27 -28.96
C GLY A 20 -12.40 -6.42 -29.01
N PHE A 21 -12.83 -6.71 -28.70
CA PHE A 21 -13.46 -6.36 -28.99
C PHE A 21 -12.96 -6.42 -28.96
N ASN A 22 -12.98 -6.78 -28.82
CA ASN A 22 -13.71 -6.39 -29.15
C ASN A 22 -13.43 -6.37 -29.25
N TYR A 23 -13.75 -6.86 -28.78
CA TYR A 23 -14.57 -6.35 -29.02
C TYR A 23 -14.08 -6.41 -28.92
N ILE A 24 -14.24 -6.55 -28.86
CA ILE A 24 -14.85 -6.18 -28.98
C ILE A 24 -14.43 -5.98 -28.98
N GLY A 25 -14.37 -6.75 -28.81
CA GLY A 25 -15.16 -6.16 -29.05
C GLY A 25 -14.49 -6.08 -28.87
N PRO A 26 -14.81 -6.19 -28.53
CA PRO A 26 -14.92 -5.70 -28.51
C PRO A 26 -14.15 -5.55 -28.27
N ASN A 27 -14.43 -5.95 -27.81
CA ASN A 27 -14.42 -5.33 -27.80
C ASN A 27 -13.73 -5.20 -27.32
N ILE A 28 -13.74 -5.59 -26.44
CA ILE A 28 -13.61 -5.16 -26.15
C ILE A 28 -12.87 -5.18 -25.72
N ALA A 29 -12.84 -5.50 -25.28
CA ALA A 29 -12.62 -5.23 -24.90
C ALA A 29 -12.05 -5.33 -24.48
N ALA A 30 -11.90 -5.63 -24.21
CA ALA A 30 -11.79 -5.39 -23.74
C ALA A 30 -11.26 -5.63 -23.30
N ILE A 31 -11.14 -5.97 -23.04
CA ILE A 31 -10.89 -5.88 -22.56
C ILE A 31 -10.32 -6.37 -22.16
N VAL A 32 -9.92 -6.83 -22.21
CA VAL A 32 -9.78 -6.91 -21.79
C VAL A 32 -8.95 -7.40 -21.38
N PHE A 33 -8.88 -7.83 -21.19
CA PHE A 33 -8.41 -7.86 -20.64
C PHE A 33 -8.01 -8.71 -20.43
N PRO A 34 -7.53 -9.11 -20.39
CA PRO A 34 -7.68 -10.19 -19.87
C PRO A 34 -7.90 -10.11 -18.76
N ALA A 35 -8.00 -10.21 -18.75
CA ALA A 35 -8.67 -9.82 -17.69
C ALA A 35 -8.31 -10.34 -16.41
N ASN A 36 -7.91 -11.35 -16.27
CA ASN A 36 -7.74 -11.89 -15.02
C ASN A 36 -6.51 -11.53 -14.39
N GLN A 37 -5.56 -11.32 -15.08
CA GLN A 37 -4.37 -10.83 -14.47
C GLN A 37 -4.59 -9.46 -13.95
N LEU A 38 -5.54 -8.83 -14.48
CA LEU A 38 -5.95 -7.60 -13.93
C LEU A 38 -6.36 -7.74 -12.50
N VAL A 39 -6.99 -8.81 -12.17
CA VAL A 39 -7.39 -9.05 -10.80
C VAL A 39 -6.20 -9.13 -9.87
N GLY A 40 -5.11 -9.71 -10.34
CA GLY A 40 -3.93 -9.81 -9.52
C GLY A 40 -3.32 -8.47 -9.18
N ASP A 41 -3.69 -7.44 -9.91
CA ASP A 41 -3.15 -6.12 -9.68
C ASP A 41 -4.07 -5.23 -8.86
N LEU A 42 -5.02 -5.81 -8.18
CA LEU A 42 -5.94 -5.06 -7.36
C LEU A 42 -5.37 -4.68 -6.00
N SER A 43 -4.07 -4.71 -5.85
CA SER A 43 -3.44 -4.12 -4.69
C SER A 43 -3.47 -2.61 -4.83
N TYR A 44 -3.69 -1.94 -3.74
CA TYR A 44 -3.71 -0.48 -3.73
C TYR A 44 -2.45 0.02 -3.09
N ASP A 45 -1.77 0.94 -3.75
CA ASP A 45 -0.75 1.71 -3.09
C ASP A 45 -1.45 2.69 -2.19
N GLU A 46 -1.07 2.68 -0.92
CA GLU A 46 -1.61 3.66 -0.01
C GLU A 46 -1.07 5.03 -0.36
N VAL A 47 -1.97 6.00 -0.36
CA VAL A 47 -1.61 7.38 -0.66
C VAL A 47 -1.75 8.20 0.60
N TYR A 48 -0.67 8.88 0.97
CA TYR A 48 -0.64 9.74 2.13
C TYR A 48 -0.46 11.18 1.68
N TYR A 49 -1.21 12.08 2.30
CA TYR A 49 -1.17 13.49 1.93
C TYR A 49 -0.45 14.28 3.00
N LYS A 50 0.36 15.25 2.54
CA LYS A 50 1.13 16.10 3.43
C LYS A 50 0.19 16.83 4.39
N GLY A 51 0.49 16.76 5.68
CA GLY A 51 -0.29 17.44 6.71
C GLY A 51 -1.58 16.76 7.09
N ILE A 52 -1.86 15.57 6.57
CA ILE A 52 -3.03 14.80 6.97
C ILE A 52 -2.59 13.69 7.91
N PRO A 53 -3.12 13.64 9.13
CA PRO A 53 -2.70 12.64 10.10
C PRO A 53 -3.11 11.25 9.65
N VAL A 54 -2.36 10.26 10.11
CA VAL A 54 -2.65 8.86 9.80
C VAL A 54 -3.05 8.16 11.09
N THR A 55 -4.25 7.60 11.10
CA THR A 55 -4.73 6.83 12.24
C THR A 55 -4.55 5.36 11.93
N GLY A 56 -3.82 4.66 12.81
CA GLY A 56 -3.68 3.22 12.67
C GLY A 56 -2.72 2.79 11.56
N TYR A 57 -1.59 3.45 11.43
CA TYR A 57 -0.55 2.95 10.54
C TYR A 57 -0.07 1.61 11.06
N THR A 58 -0.12 0.56 10.25
CA THR A 58 0.18 -0.80 10.70
C THR A 58 1.52 -1.29 10.17
N PHE A 59 2.18 -2.11 10.98
CA PHE A 59 3.44 -2.73 10.63
C PHE A 59 3.56 -4.07 11.36
N LEU A 60 4.39 -4.96 10.84
CA LEU A 60 4.56 -6.30 11.38
C LEU A 60 5.89 -6.40 12.12
N LEU A 61 5.88 -7.01 13.29
CA LEU A 61 7.11 -7.29 14.04
C LEU A 61 7.27 -8.80 14.21
N VAL A 62 8.45 -9.28 13.85
CA VAL A 62 8.80 -10.68 14.01
C VAL A 62 10.10 -10.80 14.80
N ASN A 63 10.19 -11.86 15.56
CA ASN A 63 11.37 -12.14 16.39
C ASN A 63 12.58 -12.39 15.49
N LYS A 64 13.68 -11.70 15.79
CA LYS A 64 14.88 -11.76 14.96
C LYS A 64 15.60 -13.11 15.03
N THR A 65 15.28 -13.93 16.02
CA THR A 65 15.90 -15.22 16.17
C THR A 65 15.01 -16.34 15.65
N SER A 66 13.74 -16.32 16.04
CA SER A 66 12.81 -17.42 15.74
C SER A 66 11.87 -17.15 14.56
N GLY A 67 11.70 -15.88 14.19
CA GLY A 67 10.73 -15.50 13.17
C GLY A 67 9.29 -15.48 13.67
N ALA A 68 9.07 -15.72 14.95
CA ALA A 68 7.72 -15.74 15.51
C ALA A 68 7.20 -14.30 15.65
N ALA A 69 5.88 -14.18 15.67
CA ALA A 69 5.25 -12.88 15.86
C ALA A 69 5.60 -12.28 17.22
N ILE A 70 5.84 -10.97 17.25
CA ILE A 70 6.05 -10.23 18.49
C ILE A 70 4.70 -9.67 18.91
N THR A 71 4.24 -10.10 20.08
CA THR A 71 2.90 -9.74 20.56
C THR A 71 2.90 -8.92 21.83
N SER A 72 4.07 -8.61 22.37
CA SER A 72 4.16 -7.85 23.63
C SER A 72 5.47 -7.07 23.67
N GLY A 73 5.59 -6.21 24.66
CA GLY A 73 6.78 -5.40 24.87
C GLY A 73 6.59 -3.99 24.36
N SER A 74 7.69 -3.25 24.29
CA SER A 74 7.67 -1.84 23.91
C SER A 74 8.30 -1.65 22.55
N VAL A 75 7.67 -0.83 21.72
CA VAL A 75 8.19 -0.44 20.42
C VAL A 75 8.68 1.00 20.51
N THR A 76 9.91 1.24 20.07
CA THR A 76 10.43 2.59 19.92
C THR A 76 10.21 3.00 18.49
N ALA A 77 9.37 4.00 18.28
CA ALA A 77 9.08 4.51 16.94
C ALA A 77 9.81 5.84 16.75
N LYS A 78 10.58 5.91 15.68
CA LYS A 78 11.35 7.11 15.33
C LYS A 78 10.91 7.61 13.96
N ILE A 79 11.05 8.90 13.78
CA ILE A 79 10.65 9.58 12.56
C ILE A 79 11.74 10.56 12.12
N THR A 80 11.96 10.63 10.83
CA THR A 80 12.81 11.63 10.20
C THR A 80 12.03 12.26 9.07
N GLN A 81 11.94 13.57 9.06
CA GLN A 81 11.17 14.31 8.07
C GLN A 81 12.14 15.03 7.13
N ASP A 82 11.97 14.81 5.82
CA ASP A 82 12.78 15.46 4.77
C ASP A 82 14.29 15.39 5.02
N GLY A 83 14.74 14.27 5.57
CA GLY A 83 16.17 14.08 5.84
C GLY A 83 16.72 14.90 7.00
N GLY A 84 15.85 15.44 7.83
CA GLY A 84 16.27 16.23 8.96
C GLY A 84 16.69 15.37 10.15
N SER A 85 16.62 15.95 11.35
CA SER A 85 17.00 15.24 12.57
C SER A 85 15.94 14.20 12.91
N GLN A 86 16.40 13.08 13.45
CA GLN A 86 15.50 12.04 13.91
C GLN A 86 14.84 12.43 15.22
N ALA A 87 13.56 12.17 15.34
CA ALA A 87 12.79 12.43 16.54
C ALA A 87 11.99 11.19 16.91
N SER A 88 11.36 11.22 18.08
CA SER A 88 10.44 10.16 18.46
C SER A 88 9.06 10.48 17.92
N VAL A 89 8.35 9.44 17.48
CA VAL A 89 6.94 9.57 17.14
C VAL A 89 6.19 9.86 18.44
N SER A 90 5.24 10.78 18.39
CA SER A 90 4.54 11.24 19.59
C SER A 90 3.61 10.19 20.18
N ALA A 91 3.02 9.35 19.34
CA ALA A 91 2.13 8.31 19.82
C ALA A 91 2.91 7.03 20.13
N SER A 92 2.29 6.17 20.92
CA SER A 92 2.83 4.85 21.23
C SER A 92 2.23 3.83 20.31
N ALA A 93 3.03 2.85 19.92
CA ALA A 93 2.52 1.72 19.14
C ALA A 93 1.80 0.74 20.05
N SER A 94 0.79 0.09 19.52
CA SER A 94 0.08 -0.97 20.24
C SER A 94 -0.04 -2.20 19.37
N HIS A 95 -0.02 -3.35 20.03
CA HIS A 95 -0.18 -4.62 19.36
C HIS A 95 -1.66 -4.86 19.04
N GLU A 96 -1.93 -5.24 17.81
CA GLU A 96 -3.29 -5.55 17.38
C GLU A 96 -3.54 -7.05 17.41
N VAL A 97 -2.92 -7.79 16.51
CA VAL A 97 -3.10 -9.22 16.45
C VAL A 97 -1.93 -9.87 15.72
N ASN A 98 -1.46 -11.00 16.24
CA ASN A 98 -0.48 -11.85 15.56
C ASN A 98 0.77 -11.12 15.05
N GLY A 99 1.30 -10.22 15.86
CA GLY A 99 2.50 -9.47 15.49
C GLY A 99 2.24 -8.25 14.64
N GLN A 100 1.01 -7.96 14.33
CA GLN A 100 0.63 -6.73 13.66
C GLN A 100 0.43 -5.64 14.71
N TRP A 101 1.12 -4.53 14.51
CA TRP A 101 1.12 -3.39 15.42
C TRP A 101 0.59 -2.17 14.69
N SER A 102 0.10 -1.22 15.43
CA SER A 102 -0.37 0.04 14.85
C SER A 102 0.14 1.22 15.65
N ILE A 103 0.20 2.37 14.96
CA ILE A 103 0.62 3.62 15.56
C ILE A 103 -0.06 4.76 14.83
N ASN A 104 -0.34 5.84 15.53
CA ASN A 104 -0.92 7.03 14.90
C ASN A 104 0.19 8.03 14.58
N LEU A 105 0.07 8.70 13.46
CA LEU A 105 1.00 9.75 13.04
C LEU A 105 0.23 11.07 13.03
N SER A 106 0.76 12.08 13.69
CA SER A 106 0.10 13.36 13.85
C SER A 106 0.20 14.21 12.58
N VAL A 107 -0.55 15.30 12.58
CA VAL A 107 -0.48 16.31 11.51
C VAL A 107 0.96 16.80 11.35
N ALA A 108 1.61 17.16 12.45
CA ALA A 108 2.98 17.66 12.38
C ALA A 108 3.95 16.62 11.83
N GLU A 109 3.77 15.38 12.21
CA GLU A 109 4.62 14.28 11.73
C GLU A 109 4.43 14.00 10.25
N MET A 110 3.25 14.26 9.72
CA MET A 110 2.95 14.07 8.31
C MET A 110 3.16 15.32 7.46
N THR A 111 3.66 16.42 8.07
CA THR A 111 3.90 17.67 7.34
C THR A 111 5.33 17.66 6.80
N ALA A 112 5.56 16.81 5.82
CA ALA A 112 6.84 16.67 5.14
C ALA A 112 6.60 15.97 3.81
N ASP A 113 7.52 16.15 2.87
CA ASP A 113 7.44 15.44 1.58
C ASP A 113 7.86 13.99 1.72
N ILE A 114 8.84 13.73 2.59
CA ILE A 114 9.35 12.39 2.85
C ILE A 114 9.31 12.17 4.37
N VAL A 115 8.63 11.13 4.78
CA VAL A 115 8.52 10.74 6.18
C VAL A 115 9.13 9.35 6.31
N ALA A 116 10.27 9.27 6.99
CA ALA A 116 10.96 8.00 7.20
C ALA A 116 10.69 7.55 8.63
N LEU A 117 10.23 6.33 8.78
CA LEU A 117 9.86 5.75 10.08
C LEU A 117 10.75 4.56 10.39
N ALA A 118 11.05 4.39 11.66
CA ALA A 118 11.78 3.23 12.16
C ALA A 118 11.05 2.70 13.39
N PHE A 119 10.74 1.41 13.38
CA PHE A 119 10.08 0.74 14.49
C PHE A 119 11.05 -0.28 15.07
N ILE A 120 11.44 -0.08 16.32
CA ILE A 120 12.48 -0.85 16.98
C ILE A 120 11.90 -1.56 18.20
N HIS A 121 12.15 -2.85 18.28
CA HIS A 121 11.80 -3.65 19.45
C HIS A 121 13.01 -4.52 19.78
N SER A 122 13.28 -4.74 21.06
CA SER A 122 14.51 -5.42 21.48
C SER A 122 14.67 -6.82 20.92
N SER A 123 13.56 -7.50 20.67
CA SER A 123 13.58 -8.88 20.17
C SER A 123 13.21 -8.99 18.70
N ALA A 124 12.89 -7.90 18.02
CA ALA A 124 12.40 -7.93 16.66
C ALA A 124 13.44 -7.48 15.66
N VAL A 125 13.25 -7.91 14.42
CA VAL A 125 13.95 -7.31 13.28
C VAL A 125 13.41 -5.89 13.15
N PRO A 126 14.28 -4.87 13.06
CA PRO A 126 13.81 -3.50 12.89
C PRO A 126 13.02 -3.35 11.59
N VAL A 127 11.99 -2.51 11.65
CA VAL A 127 11.16 -2.22 10.48
C VAL A 127 11.38 -0.78 10.07
N TYR A 128 11.73 -0.57 8.81
CA TYR A 128 11.98 0.76 8.27
C TYR A 128 11.02 1.01 7.12
N VAL A 129 10.39 2.17 7.13
CA VAL A 129 9.38 2.54 6.15
C VAL A 129 9.63 3.97 5.69
N THR A 130 9.46 4.21 4.41
CA THR A 130 9.53 5.57 3.86
C THR A 130 8.20 5.88 3.18
N ILE A 131 7.61 6.99 3.59
CA ILE A 131 6.35 7.48 3.02
C ILE A 131 6.66 8.73 2.21
N HIS A 132 6.21 8.75 0.97
CA HIS A 132 6.25 9.94 0.12
C HIS A 132 4.85 10.53 0.11
N THR A 133 4.69 11.72 0.68
CA THR A 133 3.37 12.37 0.73
C THR A 133 3.07 13.08 -0.59
N LYS A 134 1.81 13.28 -0.81
CA LYS A 134 1.35 14.00 -2.00
C LYS A 134 0.92 15.42 -1.69
#